data_2b2a556ada7f01be3974c05fc631c354
#
_entry.id   2b2a556ada7f01be3974c05fc631c354
#
_cell.length_a   1.000
_cell.length_b   1.000
_cell.length_c   1.000
_cell.angle_alpha   90.00
_cell.angle_beta   90.00
_cell.angle_gamma   90.00
#
_symmetry.space_group_name_H-M   'P 1'
#
loop_
_entity.id
_entity.type
_entity.pdbx_description
1 polymer ?
#
loop_
_entity_poly.entity_id
_entity_poly.type
_entity_poly.pdbx_seq_one_letter_code
_entity_poly.pdbx_strand_id
1 'polypeptide(L)'
;MRGGESIDTSMGLTPLEGLVMGTRCGDLDPAIPFYLAKNLGMDNQALDDLLNRRSGLLGLCGVNDMREIYRRIAQGDPTVVLALDVFCHRLRKYLGAYWIELGRLDALVFTGGIGENDAVVRARTCAGLEGMGILLDEAANQSVGKGERRVSRSESPVAVLVIPTNEELEIARQTLEAVGG
;
A
#
# COMPACT_ATOMS: atom_id res chain seq x y z
N MET A 1 8.58 11.68 -3.21
CA MET A 1 9.19 12.87 -2.59
C MET A 1 10.37 13.32 -3.44
N ARG A 2 10.56 14.62 -3.64
CA ARG A 2 11.69 15.22 -4.36
C ARG A 2 12.33 16.27 -3.45
N GLY A 3 13.62 16.09 -3.13
CA GLY A 3 14.33 17.02 -2.25
C GLY A 3 13.76 17.13 -0.82
N GLY A 4 13.14 16.08 -0.31
CA GLY A 4 12.48 16.07 1.00
C GLY A 4 11.00 16.49 1.00
N GLU A 5 10.49 17.02 -0.12
CA GLU A 5 9.11 17.47 -0.24
C GLU A 5 8.23 16.45 -0.96
N SER A 6 6.98 16.28 -0.51
CA SER A 6 5.99 15.48 -1.20
C SER A 6 5.56 16.17 -2.49
N ILE A 7 5.66 15.49 -3.63
CA ILE A 7 5.27 16.04 -4.94
C ILE A 7 3.97 15.44 -5.46
N ASP A 8 3.56 14.31 -4.90
CA ASP A 8 2.35 13.60 -5.31
C ASP A 8 1.91 12.61 -4.23
N THR A 9 0.64 12.22 -4.28
CA THR A 9 0.03 11.21 -3.41
C THR A 9 -1.02 10.41 -4.16
N SER A 10 -1.21 9.14 -3.79
CA SER A 10 -2.32 8.31 -4.29
C SER A 10 -3.67 8.65 -3.67
N MET A 11 -3.68 9.41 -2.58
CA MET A 11 -4.92 9.82 -1.90
C MET A 11 -5.49 11.09 -2.54
N GLY A 12 -6.82 11.17 -2.63
CA GLY A 12 -7.53 12.36 -3.09
C GLY A 12 -8.09 13.19 -1.94
N LEU A 13 -9.38 13.55 -2.03
CA LEU A 13 -10.10 14.26 -0.96
C LEU A 13 -10.07 13.45 0.35
N THR A 14 -10.06 12.13 0.25
CA THR A 14 -9.99 11.19 1.37
C THR A 14 -9.00 10.06 1.03
N PRO A 15 -8.62 9.22 2.02
CA PRO A 15 -7.83 8.01 1.75
C PRO A 15 -8.61 6.89 1.02
N LEU A 16 -9.77 7.17 0.43
CA LEU A 16 -10.55 6.18 -0.33
C LEU A 16 -9.95 5.94 -1.71
N GLU A 17 -9.48 7.00 -2.38
CA GLU A 17 -8.78 6.95 -3.66
C GLU A 17 -7.41 6.26 -3.51
N GLY A 18 -6.91 5.68 -4.58
CA GLY A 18 -5.55 5.19 -4.68
C GLY A 18 -5.40 3.68 -4.49
N LEU A 19 -4.67 3.28 -3.47
CA LEU A 19 -4.36 1.88 -3.21
C LEU A 19 -5.58 1.09 -2.74
N VAL A 20 -5.68 -0.17 -3.20
CA VAL A 20 -6.55 -1.15 -2.56
C VAL A 20 -6.07 -1.38 -1.14
N MET A 21 -6.97 -1.37 -0.17
CA MET A 21 -6.65 -1.52 1.27
C MET A 21 -7.38 -2.73 1.86
N GLY A 22 -7.32 -2.89 3.17
CA GLY A 22 -8.03 -3.98 3.84
C GLY A 22 -9.53 -3.97 3.59
N THR A 23 -10.17 -2.79 3.66
CA THR A 23 -11.63 -2.61 3.50
C THR A 23 -12.02 -1.55 2.48
N ARG A 24 -11.09 -0.69 2.04
CA ARG A 24 -11.35 0.40 1.08
C ARG A 24 -11.03 -0.05 -0.33
N CYS A 25 -11.85 0.40 -1.29
CA CYS A 25 -11.77 -0.03 -2.68
C CYS A 25 -10.50 0.44 -3.41
N GLY A 26 -9.94 1.58 -3.04
CA GLY A 26 -8.96 2.28 -3.88
C GLY A 26 -9.59 2.85 -5.15
N ASP A 27 -8.79 3.08 -6.18
CA ASP A 27 -9.27 3.58 -7.47
C ASP A 27 -10.33 2.69 -8.08
N LEU A 28 -11.38 3.32 -8.55
CA LEU A 28 -12.44 2.67 -9.32
C LEU A 28 -12.94 3.63 -10.41
N ASP A 29 -13.69 3.11 -11.38
CA ASP A 29 -14.39 3.91 -12.38
C ASP A 29 -15.43 4.80 -11.67
N PRO A 30 -15.39 6.14 -11.85
CA PRO A 30 -16.36 7.06 -11.26
C PRO A 30 -17.82 6.75 -11.61
N ALA A 31 -18.10 6.00 -12.67
CA ALA A 31 -19.44 5.58 -13.05
C ALA A 31 -20.02 4.48 -12.14
N ILE A 32 -19.16 3.75 -11.40
CA ILE A 32 -19.62 2.63 -10.56
C ILE A 32 -20.63 3.08 -9.49
N PRO A 33 -20.39 4.14 -8.70
CA PRO A 33 -21.37 4.60 -7.71
C PRO A 33 -22.75 4.92 -8.33
N PHE A 34 -22.76 5.56 -9.50
CA PHE A 34 -24.02 5.87 -10.21
C PHE A 34 -24.72 4.60 -10.71
N TYR A 35 -23.95 3.63 -11.20
CA TYR A 35 -24.49 2.33 -11.59
C TYR A 35 -25.13 1.60 -10.41
N LEU A 36 -24.47 1.55 -9.27
CA LEU A 36 -24.96 0.89 -8.06
C LEU A 36 -26.22 1.57 -7.52
N ALA A 37 -26.23 2.91 -7.46
CA ALA A 37 -27.38 3.68 -7.05
C ALA A 37 -28.59 3.39 -7.95
N LYS A 38 -28.40 3.43 -9.28
CA LYS A 38 -29.47 3.23 -10.26
C LYS A 38 -30.01 1.80 -10.29
N ASN A 39 -29.14 0.80 -10.26
CA ASN A 39 -29.53 -0.59 -10.52
C ASN A 39 -29.78 -1.41 -9.25
N LEU A 40 -29.16 -1.03 -8.11
CA LEU A 40 -29.34 -1.71 -6.82
C LEU A 40 -30.06 -0.84 -5.78
N GLY A 41 -30.45 0.39 -6.13
CA GLY A 41 -31.16 1.28 -5.21
C GLY A 41 -30.34 1.74 -4.01
N MET A 42 -29.01 1.71 -4.13
CA MET A 42 -28.12 2.12 -3.04
C MET A 42 -28.15 3.64 -2.88
N ASP A 43 -28.39 4.11 -1.66
CA ASP A 43 -28.25 5.52 -1.30
C ASP A 43 -26.78 5.89 -1.03
N ASN A 44 -26.52 7.17 -0.80
CA ASN A 44 -25.17 7.65 -0.58
C ASN A 44 -24.49 7.03 0.65
N GLN A 45 -25.25 6.75 1.72
CA GLN A 45 -24.72 6.14 2.93
C GLN A 45 -24.32 4.68 2.69
N ALA A 46 -25.13 3.93 1.96
CA ALA A 46 -24.84 2.55 1.57
C ALA A 46 -23.64 2.47 0.64
N LEU A 47 -23.48 3.42 -0.29
CA LEU A 47 -22.32 3.52 -1.17
C LEU A 47 -21.06 3.86 -0.38
N ASP A 48 -21.11 4.83 0.53
CA ASP A 48 -19.99 5.18 1.38
C ASP A 48 -19.53 3.97 2.22
N ASP A 49 -20.45 3.28 2.87
CA ASP A 49 -20.15 2.08 3.65
C ASP A 49 -19.56 0.96 2.77
N LEU A 50 -20.12 0.73 1.58
CA LEU A 50 -19.59 -0.26 0.65
C LEU A 50 -18.15 0.02 0.28
N LEU A 51 -17.85 1.25 -0.15
CA LEU A 51 -16.54 1.61 -0.69
C LEU A 51 -15.47 1.72 0.39
N ASN A 52 -15.83 2.17 1.60
CA ASN A 52 -14.89 2.37 2.70
C ASN A 52 -14.70 1.15 3.60
N ARG A 53 -15.75 0.32 3.80
CA ARG A 53 -15.75 -0.71 4.84
C ARG A 53 -15.97 -2.12 4.35
N ARG A 54 -16.51 -2.31 3.14
CA ARG A 54 -16.88 -3.63 2.61
C ARG A 54 -16.24 -3.95 1.26
N SER A 55 -15.26 -3.16 0.86
CA SER A 55 -14.45 -3.33 -0.35
C SER A 55 -13.03 -3.82 -0.01
N GLY A 56 -12.07 -3.53 -0.84
CA GLY A 56 -10.67 -3.90 -0.64
C GLY A 56 -10.46 -5.41 -0.57
N LEU A 57 -9.49 -5.83 0.24
CA LEU A 57 -9.22 -7.26 0.45
C LEU A 57 -10.46 -7.97 1.02
N LEU A 58 -11.16 -7.34 1.96
CA LEU A 58 -12.40 -7.89 2.51
C LEU A 58 -13.44 -8.16 1.42
N GLY A 59 -13.67 -7.20 0.52
CA GLY A 59 -14.62 -7.35 -0.58
C GLY A 59 -14.17 -8.37 -1.62
N LEU A 60 -12.86 -8.51 -1.85
CA LEU A 60 -12.30 -9.43 -2.85
C LEU A 60 -12.29 -10.89 -2.38
N CYS A 61 -11.99 -11.14 -1.10
CA CYS A 61 -11.80 -12.51 -0.61
C CYS A 61 -12.44 -12.82 0.75
N GLY A 62 -13.23 -11.88 1.29
CA GLY A 62 -13.96 -12.08 2.55
C GLY A 62 -13.13 -11.89 3.82
N VAL A 63 -11.83 -11.56 3.70
CA VAL A 63 -10.92 -11.32 4.82
C VAL A 63 -9.97 -10.17 4.51
N ASN A 64 -9.53 -9.44 5.54
CA ASN A 64 -8.59 -8.33 5.43
C ASN A 64 -7.35 -8.48 6.33
N ASP A 65 -7.25 -9.56 7.08
CA ASP A 65 -6.05 -9.90 7.87
C ASP A 65 -5.08 -10.71 6.99
N MET A 66 -3.87 -10.19 6.78
CA MET A 66 -2.86 -10.83 5.95
C MET A 66 -2.47 -12.23 6.44
N ARG A 67 -2.49 -12.48 7.76
CA ARG A 67 -2.21 -13.81 8.35
C ARG A 67 -3.25 -14.83 7.89
N GLU A 68 -4.51 -14.42 7.88
CA GLU A 68 -5.62 -15.27 7.41
C GLU A 68 -5.54 -15.49 5.90
N ILE A 69 -5.19 -14.46 5.13
CA ILE A 69 -4.93 -14.57 3.69
C ILE A 69 -3.86 -15.62 3.42
N TYR A 70 -2.70 -15.57 4.10
CA TYR A 70 -1.63 -16.56 3.92
C TYR A 70 -2.02 -17.96 4.37
N ARG A 71 -2.80 -18.09 5.44
CA ARG A 71 -3.34 -19.39 5.86
C ARG A 71 -4.20 -20.01 4.75
N ARG A 72 -5.08 -19.23 4.12
CA ARG A 72 -5.95 -19.70 3.03
C ARG A 72 -5.17 -19.94 1.72
N ILE A 73 -4.11 -19.18 1.44
CA ILE A 73 -3.18 -19.46 0.33
C ILE A 73 -2.56 -20.85 0.51
N ALA A 74 -2.08 -21.17 1.71
CA ALA A 74 -1.50 -22.49 2.01
C ALA A 74 -2.52 -23.65 1.89
N GLN A 75 -3.81 -23.35 1.95
CA GLN A 75 -4.91 -24.30 1.72
C GLN A 75 -5.34 -24.38 0.25
N GLY A 76 -4.70 -23.63 -0.65
CA GLY A 76 -4.98 -23.63 -2.09
C GLY A 76 -6.20 -22.81 -2.50
N ASP A 77 -6.64 -21.84 -1.70
CA ASP A 77 -7.78 -20.99 -2.04
C ASP A 77 -7.39 -19.95 -3.12
N PRO A 78 -7.91 -20.06 -4.35
CA PRO A 78 -7.55 -19.17 -5.45
C PRO A 78 -8.07 -17.75 -5.25
N THR A 79 -9.13 -17.56 -4.47
CA THR A 79 -9.77 -16.25 -4.26
C THR A 79 -8.83 -15.31 -3.50
N VAL A 80 -8.17 -15.81 -2.46
CA VAL A 80 -7.20 -14.99 -1.70
C VAL A 80 -5.91 -14.76 -2.47
N VAL A 81 -5.50 -15.69 -3.34
CA VAL A 81 -4.37 -15.48 -4.26
C VAL A 81 -4.66 -14.31 -5.19
N LEU A 82 -5.84 -14.31 -5.84
CA LEU A 82 -6.26 -13.22 -6.70
C LEU A 82 -6.35 -11.88 -5.95
N ALA A 83 -6.89 -11.88 -4.73
CA ALA A 83 -6.99 -10.67 -3.91
C ALA A 83 -5.61 -10.07 -3.60
N LEU A 84 -4.64 -10.91 -3.24
CA LEU A 84 -3.25 -10.50 -3.00
C LEU A 84 -2.57 -10.00 -4.29
N ASP A 85 -2.86 -10.63 -5.43
CA ASP A 85 -2.34 -10.20 -6.73
C ASP A 85 -2.90 -8.82 -7.12
N VAL A 86 -4.20 -8.57 -6.93
CA VAL A 86 -4.82 -7.26 -7.14
C VAL A 86 -4.19 -6.19 -6.24
N PHE A 87 -3.98 -6.50 -4.97
CA PHE A 87 -3.34 -5.60 -4.00
C PHE A 87 -1.92 -5.21 -4.45
N CYS A 88 -1.07 -6.20 -4.73
CA CYS A 88 0.30 -5.96 -5.19
C CYS A 88 0.36 -5.29 -6.56
N HIS A 89 -0.56 -5.63 -7.48
CA HIS A 89 -0.64 -4.99 -8.79
C HIS A 89 -0.92 -3.49 -8.66
N ARG A 90 -1.83 -3.08 -7.77
CA ARG A 90 -2.13 -1.67 -7.54
C ARG A 90 -0.91 -0.93 -6.97
N LEU A 91 -0.19 -1.51 -6.01
CA LEU A 91 1.07 -0.95 -5.51
C LEU A 91 2.07 -0.71 -6.64
N ARG A 92 2.27 -1.69 -7.51
CA ARG A 92 3.19 -1.61 -8.65
C ARG A 92 2.81 -0.51 -9.65
N LYS A 93 1.51 -0.30 -9.89
CA LYS A 93 1.02 0.79 -10.76
C LYS A 93 1.42 2.16 -10.20
N TYR A 94 1.21 2.40 -8.90
CA TYR A 94 1.59 3.64 -8.26
C TYR A 94 3.11 3.83 -8.18
N LEU A 95 3.86 2.76 -7.92
CA LEU A 95 5.32 2.81 -7.97
C LEU A 95 5.82 3.23 -9.35
N GLY A 96 5.23 2.69 -10.42
CA GLY A 96 5.56 3.07 -11.80
C GLY A 96 5.19 4.53 -12.10
N ALA A 97 4.01 5.00 -11.67
CA ALA A 97 3.59 6.40 -11.84
C ALA A 97 4.56 7.36 -11.13
N TYR A 98 4.87 7.12 -9.86
CA TYR A 98 5.78 7.97 -9.10
C TYR A 98 7.21 7.92 -9.60
N TRP A 99 7.65 6.79 -10.15
CA TRP A 99 8.97 6.70 -10.78
C TRP A 99 9.08 7.61 -12.01
N ILE A 100 8.06 7.64 -12.84
CA ILE A 100 8.00 8.55 -14.00
C ILE A 100 8.03 10.01 -13.54
N GLU A 101 7.22 10.38 -12.56
CA GLU A 101 7.17 11.76 -12.02
C GLU A 101 8.49 12.20 -11.39
N LEU A 102 9.20 11.30 -10.72
CA LEU A 102 10.48 11.59 -10.11
C LEU A 102 11.63 11.64 -11.13
N GLY A 103 11.52 10.91 -12.26
CA GLY A 103 12.55 10.72 -13.27
C GLY A 103 13.72 9.84 -12.81
N ARG A 104 14.01 9.83 -11.51
CA ARG A 104 15.01 8.99 -10.85
C ARG A 104 14.50 8.61 -9.47
N LEU A 105 14.77 7.39 -9.04
CA LEU A 105 14.47 6.91 -7.72
C LEU A 105 15.76 6.63 -6.95
N ASP A 106 15.95 7.25 -5.80
CA ASP A 106 17.07 6.98 -4.90
C ASP A 106 16.71 5.90 -3.88
N ALA A 107 15.45 5.91 -3.42
CA ALA A 107 14.94 4.91 -2.47
C ALA A 107 13.45 4.62 -2.68
N LEU A 108 13.08 3.36 -2.43
CA LEU A 108 11.70 2.90 -2.23
C LEU A 108 11.54 2.59 -0.75
N VAL A 109 10.58 3.24 -0.10
CA VAL A 109 10.33 3.07 1.34
C VAL A 109 9.02 2.32 1.54
N PHE A 110 9.08 1.23 2.29
CA PHE A 110 7.91 0.52 2.81
C PHE A 110 7.69 0.92 4.27
N THR A 111 6.46 1.30 4.60
CA THR A 111 6.06 1.77 5.92
C THR A 111 4.61 1.38 6.22
N GLY A 112 4.15 1.63 7.44
CA GLY A 112 2.82 1.24 7.88
C GLY A 112 2.66 -0.27 8.09
N GLY A 113 1.52 -0.72 8.59
CA GLY A 113 1.33 -2.08 9.06
C GLY A 113 1.75 -3.18 8.10
N ILE A 114 1.28 -3.13 6.83
CA ILE A 114 1.63 -4.12 5.81
C ILE A 114 3.05 -3.89 5.30
N GLY A 115 3.44 -2.65 4.97
CA GLY A 115 4.75 -2.35 4.42
C GLY A 115 5.89 -2.77 5.35
N GLU A 116 5.74 -2.56 6.65
CA GLU A 116 6.72 -2.91 7.67
C GLU A 116 6.81 -4.42 7.95
N ASN A 117 5.67 -5.10 7.98
CA ASN A 117 5.57 -6.44 8.53
C ASN A 117 5.39 -7.55 7.49
N ASP A 118 5.15 -7.20 6.21
CA ASP A 118 4.82 -8.17 5.18
C ASP A 118 5.92 -8.30 4.12
N ALA A 119 6.83 -9.26 4.33
CA ALA A 119 7.92 -9.54 3.41
C ALA A 119 7.42 -10.06 2.05
N VAL A 120 6.27 -10.74 2.00
CA VAL A 120 5.71 -11.29 0.75
C VAL A 120 5.16 -10.17 -0.12
N VAL A 121 4.46 -9.20 0.47
CA VAL A 121 3.98 -8.02 -0.25
C VAL A 121 5.16 -7.22 -0.80
N ARG A 122 6.22 -7.00 -0.01
CA ARG A 122 7.42 -6.29 -0.49
C ARG A 122 8.08 -7.03 -1.65
N ALA A 123 8.26 -8.35 -1.52
CA ALA A 123 8.86 -9.17 -2.58
C ALA A 123 8.02 -9.13 -3.87
N ARG A 124 6.70 -9.33 -3.78
CA ARG A 124 5.79 -9.26 -4.94
C ARG A 124 5.76 -7.88 -5.59
N THR A 125 5.85 -6.81 -4.79
CA THR A 125 5.89 -5.44 -5.30
C THR A 125 7.19 -5.18 -6.06
N CYS A 126 8.33 -5.67 -5.58
CA CYS A 126 9.65 -5.46 -6.19
C CYS A 126 9.99 -6.46 -7.31
N ALA A 127 9.25 -7.56 -7.46
CA ALA A 127 9.56 -8.59 -8.45
C ALA A 127 9.58 -8.05 -9.87
N GLY A 128 10.66 -8.35 -10.65
CA GLY A 128 10.82 -7.92 -12.03
C GLY A 128 11.12 -6.43 -12.21
N LEU A 129 11.56 -5.74 -11.14
CA LEU A 129 11.94 -4.32 -11.19
C LEU A 129 13.46 -4.11 -11.20
N GLU A 130 14.24 -5.17 -11.50
CA GLU A 130 15.69 -5.11 -11.57
C GLU A 130 16.16 -4.10 -12.62
N GLY A 131 15.46 -4.01 -13.76
CA GLY A 131 15.71 -3.02 -14.81
C GLY A 131 15.50 -1.57 -14.37
N MET A 132 14.75 -1.35 -13.28
CA MET A 132 14.55 -0.06 -12.62
C MET A 132 15.58 0.18 -11.49
N GLY A 133 16.55 -0.71 -11.33
CA GLY A 133 17.57 -0.62 -10.28
C GLY A 133 17.11 -1.07 -8.89
N ILE A 134 15.99 -1.76 -8.78
CA ILE A 134 15.46 -2.30 -7.52
C ILE A 134 15.90 -3.76 -7.40
N LEU A 135 16.93 -4.03 -6.60
CA LEU A 135 17.46 -5.36 -6.34
C LEU A 135 17.16 -5.76 -4.89
N LEU A 136 16.06 -6.48 -4.67
CA LEU A 136 15.70 -6.92 -3.32
C LEU A 136 16.68 -7.98 -2.83
N ASP A 137 17.08 -7.89 -1.57
CA ASP A 137 17.78 -8.95 -0.84
C ASP A 137 16.74 -9.79 -0.10
N GLU A 138 16.58 -11.05 -0.53
CA GLU A 138 15.53 -11.91 0.00
C GLU A 138 15.73 -12.27 1.47
N ALA A 139 16.98 -12.49 1.90
CA ALA A 139 17.30 -12.79 3.29
C ALA A 139 17.07 -11.58 4.20
N ALA A 140 17.50 -10.39 3.77
CA ALA A 140 17.25 -9.15 4.49
C ALA A 140 15.74 -8.81 4.54
N ASN A 141 15.01 -9.07 3.44
CA ASN A 141 13.57 -8.84 3.39
C ASN A 141 12.78 -9.75 4.33
N GLN A 142 13.22 -10.99 4.52
CA GLN A 142 12.61 -11.94 5.45
C GLN A 142 13.00 -11.70 6.92
N SER A 143 14.05 -10.92 7.16
CA SER A 143 14.49 -10.66 8.53
C SER A 143 13.43 -9.92 9.35
N VAL A 144 13.21 -10.39 10.56
CA VAL A 144 12.35 -9.73 11.54
C VAL A 144 13.21 -8.77 12.35
N GLY A 145 12.97 -7.46 12.21
CA GLY A 145 13.71 -6.43 12.94
C GLY A 145 12.79 -5.28 13.36
N LYS A 146 13.08 -4.70 14.52
CA LYS A 146 12.47 -3.43 14.95
C LYS A 146 13.36 -2.28 14.46
N GLY A 147 12.76 -1.26 13.86
CA GLY A 147 13.47 -0.07 13.40
C GLY A 147 13.76 -0.04 11.90
N GLU A 148 14.46 0.99 11.48
CA GLU A 148 14.84 1.20 10.09
C GLU A 148 15.78 0.10 9.60
N ARG A 149 15.53 -0.42 8.41
CA ARG A 149 16.38 -1.43 7.78
C ARG A 149 16.38 -1.35 6.27
N ARG A 150 17.52 -1.60 5.68
CA ARG A 150 17.66 -1.78 4.25
C ARG A 150 17.37 -3.26 3.90
N VAL A 151 16.50 -3.48 2.92
CA VAL A 151 16.12 -4.80 2.44
C VAL A 151 16.46 -4.99 0.96
N SER A 152 17.22 -4.07 0.36
CA SER A 152 17.84 -4.25 -0.96
C SER A 152 19.30 -4.69 -0.81
N ARG A 153 19.82 -5.33 -1.86
CA ARG A 153 21.25 -5.68 -1.97
C ARG A 153 22.11 -4.43 -1.88
N SER A 154 23.37 -4.60 -1.46
CA SER A 154 24.34 -3.49 -1.34
C SER A 154 24.58 -2.78 -2.67
N GLU A 155 24.65 -3.52 -3.77
CA GLU A 155 24.85 -3.04 -5.12
C GLU A 155 23.58 -2.48 -5.80
N SER A 156 22.44 -2.52 -5.13
CA SER A 156 21.18 -1.99 -5.68
C SER A 156 21.27 -0.48 -5.89
N PRO A 157 21.12 0.03 -7.12
CA PRO A 157 21.06 1.47 -7.40
C PRO A 157 19.98 2.20 -6.61
N VAL A 158 18.83 1.56 -6.43
CA VAL A 158 17.72 2.06 -5.61
C VAL A 158 17.75 1.35 -4.26
N ALA A 159 17.86 2.11 -3.17
CA ALA A 159 17.72 1.54 -1.84
C ALA A 159 16.28 1.12 -1.57
N VAL A 160 16.04 -0.12 -1.13
CA VAL A 160 14.74 -0.53 -0.60
C VAL A 160 14.83 -0.52 0.92
N LEU A 161 14.00 0.30 1.53
CA LEU A 161 14.01 0.56 2.97
C LEU A 161 12.68 0.14 3.59
N VAL A 162 12.74 -0.36 4.80
CA VAL A 162 11.58 -0.50 5.68
C VAL A 162 11.77 0.47 6.82
N ILE A 163 10.86 1.43 6.96
CA ILE A 163 10.93 2.49 7.97
C ILE A 163 9.63 2.47 8.77
N PRO A 164 9.68 2.19 10.08
CA PRO A 164 8.50 2.23 10.94
C PRO A 164 7.88 3.64 10.99
N THR A 165 6.57 3.70 10.90
CA THR A 165 5.83 4.94 11.17
C THR A 165 5.88 5.29 12.65
N ASN A 166 5.98 6.59 12.93
CA ASN A 166 5.88 7.13 14.29
C ASN A 166 4.92 8.32 14.31
N GLU A 167 3.64 8.02 14.06
CA GLU A 167 2.59 9.05 13.99
C GLU A 167 2.39 9.76 15.33
N GLU A 168 2.53 9.03 16.45
CA GLU A 168 2.40 9.61 17.80
C GLU A 168 3.46 10.69 18.08
N LEU A 169 4.70 10.45 17.65
CA LEU A 169 5.78 11.44 17.79
C LEU A 169 5.51 12.68 16.95
N GLU A 170 5.01 12.51 15.73
CA GLU A 170 4.70 13.63 14.85
C GLU A 170 3.52 14.46 15.37
N ILE A 171 2.47 13.81 15.85
CA ILE A 171 1.35 14.47 16.52
C ILE A 171 1.83 15.26 17.75
N ALA A 172 2.71 14.66 18.56
CA ALA A 172 3.27 15.33 19.74
C ALA A 172 4.09 16.57 19.36
N ARG A 173 4.92 16.49 18.30
CA ARG A 173 5.69 17.64 17.81
C ARG A 173 4.80 18.76 17.31
N GLN A 174 3.84 18.45 16.45
CA GLN A 174 2.90 19.46 15.91
C GLN A 174 2.04 20.08 17.01
N THR A 175 1.64 19.29 18.01
CA THR A 175 0.92 19.81 19.17
C THR A 175 1.77 20.80 19.96
N LEU A 176 3.04 20.47 20.23
CA LEU A 176 3.95 21.38 20.93
C LEU A 176 4.17 22.70 20.16
N GLU A 177 4.33 22.62 18.84
CA GLU A 177 4.45 23.81 17.98
C GLU A 177 3.18 24.66 18.02
N ALA A 178 2.00 24.04 18.00
CA ALA A 178 0.71 24.75 18.00
C ALA A 178 0.38 25.43 19.35
N VAL A 179 0.83 24.86 20.47
CA VAL A 179 0.52 25.40 21.83
C VAL A 179 1.68 26.18 22.44
N GLY A 180 2.87 26.10 21.88
CA GLY A 180 4.11 26.76 22.37
C GLY A 180 4.44 28.07 21.66
N GLY A 181 3.58 28.57 20.75
CA GLY A 181 3.72 29.81 19.99
C GLY A 181 2.99 30.99 20.64
#